data_fbedc417f375da6d803418d2fab39037
#
_entry.id   fbedc417f375da6d803418d2fab39037
#
_cell.length_a   1.000
_cell.length_b   1.000
_cell.length_c   1.000
_cell.angle_alpha   90.00
_cell.angle_beta   90.00
_cell.angle_gamma   90.00
#
_symmetry.space_group_name_H-M   'P 1'
#
loop_
_entity.id
_entity.type
_entity.pdbx_description
1 polymer ?
#
loop_
_entity_poly.entity_id
_entity_poly.type
_entity_poly.pdbx_seq_one_letter_code
_entity_poly.pdbx_strand_id
1 'polypeptide(L)'
;MELPLTSCVVRSWRMGDAEALARHGNNDKIWLNLRDAFPHPYTSHDAREFIKSLRHRTPETTFAIAVNGEAAGSVGFVLRQDVERVSAEIGYWLAEPFWGRGIATEALVAITDHAIATHALTRIYALPFAGNAASCRVLEKAGYVLEGRLRRSAIKNGVITDQLQYAFVVPDTV
;
A
#
# COMPACT_ATOMS: atom_id res chain seq x y z
N MET A 1 -12.86 -6.48 7.83
CA MET A 1 -12.96 -6.83 6.40
C MET A 1 -12.17 -8.12 6.14
N GLU A 2 -12.61 -8.96 5.21
CA GLU A 2 -11.86 -10.11 4.72
C GLU A 2 -12.23 -10.38 3.26
N LEU A 3 -11.26 -10.29 2.35
CA LEU A 3 -11.40 -10.49 0.91
C LEU A 3 -10.47 -11.65 0.51
N PRO A 4 -11.00 -12.88 0.35
CA PRO A 4 -10.23 -13.99 -0.19
C PRO A 4 -9.97 -13.78 -1.69
N LEU A 5 -8.70 -13.88 -2.08
CA LEU A 5 -8.22 -13.75 -3.45
C LEU A 5 -7.55 -15.07 -3.87
N THR A 6 -7.08 -15.14 -5.10
CA THR A 6 -6.48 -16.38 -5.62
C THR A 6 -5.17 -16.73 -4.90
N SER A 7 -4.31 -15.73 -4.67
CA SER A 7 -2.95 -15.93 -4.14
C SER A 7 -2.78 -15.47 -2.70
N CYS A 8 -3.75 -14.75 -2.15
CA CYS A 8 -3.69 -14.18 -0.80
C CYS A 8 -5.08 -13.87 -0.24
N VAL A 9 -5.12 -13.43 1.01
CA VAL A 9 -6.31 -12.85 1.63
C VAL A 9 -5.96 -11.42 2.03
N VAL A 10 -6.74 -10.44 1.58
CA VAL A 10 -6.65 -9.07 2.10
C VAL A 10 -7.67 -8.94 3.24
N ARG A 11 -7.20 -8.62 4.43
CA ARG A 11 -8.04 -8.62 5.64
C ARG A 11 -7.64 -7.55 6.65
N SER A 12 -8.54 -7.30 7.59
CA SER A 12 -8.22 -6.46 8.75
C SER A 12 -7.02 -7.01 9.53
N TRP A 13 -6.21 -6.11 10.07
CA TRP A 13 -5.08 -6.44 10.93
C TRP A 13 -5.54 -7.07 12.25
N ARG A 14 -4.78 -8.06 12.74
CA ARG A 14 -5.00 -8.76 14.01
C ARG A 14 -3.78 -8.57 14.91
N MET A 15 -3.97 -8.48 16.22
CA MET A 15 -2.83 -8.36 17.15
C MET A 15 -1.82 -9.51 17.03
N GLY A 16 -2.29 -10.69 16.67
CA GLY A 16 -1.44 -11.86 16.40
C GLY A 16 -0.52 -11.72 15.19
N ASP A 17 -0.73 -10.72 14.32
CA ASP A 17 0.11 -10.48 13.14
C ASP A 17 1.43 -9.76 13.49
N ALA A 18 1.60 -9.25 14.70
CA ALA A 18 2.71 -8.37 15.05
C ALA A 18 4.09 -9.00 14.84
N GLU A 19 4.26 -10.28 15.18
CA GLU A 19 5.55 -10.96 15.01
C GLU A 19 5.87 -11.22 13.53
N ALA A 20 4.87 -11.58 12.72
CA ALA A 20 5.02 -11.74 11.29
C ALA A 20 5.33 -10.39 10.61
N LEU A 21 4.61 -9.33 10.99
CA LEU A 21 4.84 -7.98 10.51
C LEU A 21 6.26 -7.51 10.82
N ALA A 22 6.74 -7.71 12.05
CA ALA A 22 8.09 -7.33 12.46
C ALA A 22 9.16 -8.09 11.66
N ARG A 23 9.01 -9.41 11.52
CA ARG A 23 9.94 -10.25 10.77
C ARG A 23 10.04 -9.86 9.30
N HIS A 24 8.90 -9.64 8.65
CA HIS A 24 8.84 -9.30 7.23
C HIS A 24 9.15 -7.83 6.94
N GLY A 25 8.74 -6.93 7.84
CA GLY A 25 8.96 -5.50 7.70
C GLY A 25 10.41 -5.07 7.94
N ASN A 26 11.17 -5.82 8.74
CA ASN A 26 12.58 -5.53 9.01
C ASN A 26 13.48 -5.96 7.85
N ASN A 27 13.36 -5.28 6.71
CA ASN A 27 14.04 -5.55 5.46
C ASN A 27 14.41 -4.24 4.76
N ASP A 28 15.71 -4.03 4.50
CA ASP A 28 16.25 -2.81 3.87
C ASP A 28 15.61 -2.53 2.51
N LYS A 29 15.37 -3.57 1.70
CA LYS A 29 14.79 -3.43 0.36
C LYS A 29 13.33 -2.94 0.41
N ILE A 30 12.62 -3.24 1.50
CA ILE A 30 11.27 -2.73 1.76
C ILE A 30 11.39 -1.30 2.28
N TRP A 31 12.16 -1.08 3.34
CA TRP A 31 12.31 0.21 3.99
C TRP A 31 12.78 1.31 3.02
N LEU A 32 13.74 1.04 2.14
CA LEU A 32 14.25 1.99 1.16
C LEU A 32 13.18 2.51 0.19
N ASN A 33 12.07 1.78 0.04
CA ASN A 33 10.98 2.12 -0.86
C ASN A 33 9.72 2.62 -0.14
N LEU A 34 9.76 2.74 1.20
CA LEU A 34 8.66 3.23 2.02
C LEU A 34 8.96 4.62 2.60
N ARG A 35 7.92 5.30 3.09
CA ARG A 35 8.04 6.58 3.79
C ARG A 35 8.75 6.39 5.12
N ASP A 36 9.37 7.44 5.65
CA ASP A 36 10.13 7.41 6.92
C ASP A 36 9.26 7.14 8.16
N ALA A 37 7.93 7.29 8.04
CA ALA A 37 6.98 6.82 9.05
C ALA A 37 7.04 5.30 9.29
N PHE A 38 7.61 4.53 8.37
CA PHE A 38 7.93 3.12 8.53
C PHE A 38 9.36 3.03 9.12
N PRO A 39 9.51 2.65 10.39
CA PRO A 39 10.81 2.70 11.06
C PRO A 39 11.79 1.65 10.54
N HIS A 40 13.08 1.91 10.77
CA HIS A 40 14.14 0.96 10.48
C HIS A 40 15.26 1.09 11.55
N PRO A 41 15.64 0.01 12.24
CA PRO A 41 15.08 -1.34 12.15
C PRO A 41 13.60 -1.40 12.57
N TYR A 42 12.84 -2.34 11.98
CA TYR A 42 11.43 -2.55 12.30
C TYR A 42 11.29 -3.63 13.38
N THR A 43 10.76 -3.28 14.53
CA THR A 43 10.70 -4.14 15.71
C THR A 43 9.31 -4.69 15.98
N SER A 44 9.21 -5.73 16.85
CA SER A 44 7.91 -6.22 17.33
C SER A 44 7.13 -5.16 18.13
N HIS A 45 7.82 -4.19 18.75
CA HIS A 45 7.16 -3.07 19.41
C HIS A 45 6.48 -2.17 18.38
N ASP A 46 7.19 -1.78 17.31
CA ASP A 46 6.65 -0.95 16.22
C ASP A 46 5.44 -1.62 15.56
N ALA A 47 5.54 -2.93 15.33
CA ALA A 47 4.45 -3.72 14.76
C ALA A 47 3.19 -3.69 15.64
N ARG A 48 3.34 -3.87 16.97
CA ARG A 48 2.22 -3.82 17.91
C ARG A 48 1.59 -2.44 17.95
N GLU A 49 2.41 -1.38 18.02
CA GLU A 49 1.89 0.00 18.05
C GLU A 49 1.20 0.37 16.74
N PHE A 50 1.75 -0.03 15.59
CA PHE A 50 1.09 0.13 14.30
C PHE A 50 -0.30 -0.54 14.29
N ILE A 51 -0.39 -1.82 14.64
CA ILE A 51 -1.67 -2.55 14.64
C ILE A 51 -2.66 -1.94 15.63
N LYS A 52 -2.21 -1.53 16.83
CA LYS A 52 -3.05 -0.82 17.80
C LYS A 52 -3.60 0.50 17.23
N SER A 53 -2.78 1.25 16.50
CA SER A 53 -3.18 2.53 15.91
C SER A 53 -4.31 2.40 14.88
N LEU A 54 -4.48 1.21 14.29
CA LEU A 54 -5.51 0.94 13.30
C LEU A 54 -6.86 0.54 13.92
N ARG A 55 -6.88 -0.03 15.15
CA ARG A 55 -8.07 -0.65 15.76
C ARG A 55 -9.26 0.29 15.95
N HIS A 56 -9.02 1.59 16.04
CA HIS A 56 -10.04 2.60 16.29
C HIS A 56 -10.21 3.57 15.11
N ARG A 57 -9.58 3.28 13.98
CA ARG A 57 -9.76 4.10 12.78
C ARG A 57 -11.05 3.73 12.07
N THR A 58 -11.88 4.74 11.86
CA THR A 58 -13.12 4.63 11.08
C THR A 58 -13.12 5.75 10.05
N PRO A 59 -13.26 5.46 8.76
CA PRO A 59 -13.32 4.12 8.16
C PRO A 59 -12.00 3.34 8.24
N GLU A 60 -12.09 2.00 8.15
CA GLU A 60 -10.91 1.14 8.02
C GLU A 60 -10.36 1.26 6.59
N THR A 61 -9.11 1.69 6.47
CA THR A 61 -8.46 1.94 5.16
C THR A 61 -7.09 1.29 5.03
N THR A 62 -6.68 0.46 6.00
CA THR A 62 -5.36 -0.18 5.99
C THR A 62 -5.49 -1.65 6.39
N PHE A 63 -5.03 -2.53 5.52
CA PHE A 63 -5.28 -3.97 5.57
C PHE A 63 -3.98 -4.77 5.50
N ALA A 64 -4.00 -5.97 6.06
CA ALA A 64 -2.95 -6.95 5.91
C ALA A 64 -3.13 -7.72 4.59
N ILE A 65 -2.04 -7.97 3.89
CA ILE A 65 -1.96 -8.98 2.82
C ILE A 65 -1.48 -10.26 3.49
N ALA A 66 -2.36 -11.25 3.63
CA ALA A 66 -2.05 -12.52 4.26
C ALA A 66 -1.81 -13.60 3.20
N VAL A 67 -0.69 -14.32 3.32
CA VAL A 67 -0.31 -15.45 2.46
C VAL A 67 -0.17 -16.68 3.35
N ASN A 68 -0.83 -17.78 3.01
CA ASN A 68 -0.86 -19.00 3.82
C ASN A 68 -1.26 -18.76 5.29
N GLY A 69 -2.17 -17.81 5.53
CA GLY A 69 -2.66 -17.47 6.87
C GLY A 69 -1.81 -16.45 7.65
N GLU A 70 -0.60 -16.13 7.20
CA GLU A 70 0.34 -15.20 7.83
C GLU A 70 0.33 -13.83 7.15
N ALA A 71 0.36 -12.75 7.93
CA ALA A 71 0.49 -11.40 7.39
C ALA A 71 1.87 -11.19 6.76
N ALA A 72 1.90 -11.05 5.45
CA ALA A 72 3.12 -10.95 4.63
C ALA A 72 3.30 -9.56 3.99
N GLY A 73 2.39 -8.63 4.24
CA GLY A 73 2.45 -7.29 3.66
C GLY A 73 1.29 -6.42 4.11
N SER A 74 1.24 -5.23 3.57
CA SER A 74 0.16 -4.26 3.82
C SER A 74 -0.29 -3.61 2.53
N VAL A 75 -1.57 -3.31 2.45
CA VAL A 75 -2.16 -2.45 1.42
C VAL A 75 -3.17 -1.52 2.09
N GLY A 76 -3.22 -0.27 1.67
CA GLY A 76 -4.16 0.69 2.24
C GLY A 76 -4.20 1.99 1.46
N PHE A 77 -5.17 2.83 1.79
CA PHE A 77 -5.34 4.12 1.16
C PHE A 77 -5.63 5.23 2.19
N VAL A 78 -5.30 6.44 1.82
CA VAL A 78 -5.55 7.66 2.60
C VAL A 78 -6.53 8.51 1.82
N LEU A 79 -7.73 8.68 2.38
CA LEU A 79 -8.76 9.54 1.81
C LEU A 79 -8.31 11.00 1.83
N ARG A 80 -8.52 11.70 0.74
CA ARG A 80 -8.35 13.15 0.68
C ARG A 80 -9.58 13.85 1.25
N GLN A 81 -9.44 15.12 1.57
CA GLN A 81 -10.48 15.94 2.19
C GLN A 81 -10.79 17.15 1.32
N ASP A 82 -11.79 17.92 1.73
CA ASP A 82 -12.21 19.16 1.08
C ASP A 82 -12.56 18.94 -0.41
N VAL A 83 -12.02 19.72 -1.29
CA VAL A 83 -12.27 19.64 -2.75
C VAL A 83 -11.71 18.36 -3.36
N GLU A 84 -10.70 17.76 -2.75
CA GLU A 84 -10.06 16.52 -3.18
C GLU A 84 -10.73 15.25 -2.61
N ARG A 85 -11.85 15.36 -1.87
CA ARG A 85 -12.52 14.23 -1.21
C ARG A 85 -12.95 13.08 -2.13
N VAL A 86 -12.93 13.31 -3.43
CA VAL A 86 -13.17 12.30 -4.48
C VAL A 86 -11.94 11.46 -4.80
N SER A 87 -10.81 11.72 -4.12
CA SER A 87 -9.51 11.09 -4.38
C SER A 87 -8.97 10.39 -3.13
N ALA A 88 -8.13 9.37 -3.35
CA ALA A 88 -7.32 8.73 -2.31
C ALA A 88 -5.91 8.44 -2.79
N GLU A 89 -4.95 8.47 -1.86
CA GLU A 89 -3.59 7.97 -2.11
C GLU A 89 -3.49 6.53 -1.63
N ILE A 90 -3.10 5.60 -2.49
CA ILE A 90 -2.91 4.19 -2.15
C ILE A 90 -1.43 3.87 -1.97
N GLY A 91 -1.13 2.98 -1.00
CA GLY A 91 0.20 2.47 -0.75
C GLY A 91 0.16 1.00 -0.38
N TYR A 92 1.24 0.28 -0.65
CA TYR A 92 1.38 -1.13 -0.34
C TYR A 92 2.84 -1.54 -0.22
N TRP A 93 3.06 -2.64 0.46
CA TRP A 93 4.32 -3.38 0.44
C TRP A 93 4.06 -4.87 0.64
N LEU A 94 4.98 -5.70 0.19
CA LEU A 94 4.92 -7.16 0.31
C LEU A 94 6.30 -7.69 0.73
N ALA A 95 6.32 -8.70 1.57
CA ALA A 95 7.53 -9.37 2.01
C ALA A 95 8.31 -10.00 0.85
N GLU A 96 9.63 -9.88 0.88
CA GLU A 96 10.54 -10.29 -0.19
C GLU A 96 10.34 -11.76 -0.67
N PRO A 97 10.11 -12.77 0.22
CA PRO A 97 9.88 -14.15 -0.22
C PRO A 97 8.65 -14.35 -1.13
N PHE A 98 7.76 -13.37 -1.19
CA PHE A 98 6.52 -13.43 -1.96
C PHE A 98 6.53 -12.58 -3.24
N TRP A 99 7.65 -11.90 -3.53
CA TRP A 99 7.77 -11.09 -4.74
C TRP A 99 7.73 -11.94 -6.02
N GLY A 100 7.33 -11.31 -7.13
CA GLY A 100 7.27 -11.96 -8.45
C GLY A 100 6.09 -12.91 -8.68
N ARG A 101 5.19 -13.05 -7.69
CA ARG A 101 4.05 -14.01 -7.75
C ARG A 101 2.71 -13.36 -8.11
N GLY A 102 2.68 -12.08 -8.42
CA GLY A 102 1.44 -11.35 -8.71
C GLY A 102 0.61 -10.92 -7.50
N ILE A 103 0.96 -11.33 -6.29
CA ILE A 103 0.20 -11.10 -5.05
C ILE A 103 -0.05 -9.60 -4.79
N ALA A 104 0.98 -8.77 -4.93
CA ALA A 104 0.84 -7.33 -4.73
C ALA A 104 -0.12 -6.69 -5.74
N THR A 105 -0.09 -7.14 -7.00
CA THR A 105 -1.02 -6.68 -8.03
C THR A 105 -2.46 -7.07 -7.72
N GLU A 106 -2.68 -8.32 -7.33
CA GLU A 106 -4.01 -8.84 -6.97
C GLU A 106 -4.59 -8.10 -5.76
N ALA A 107 -3.79 -7.89 -4.71
CA ALA A 107 -4.20 -7.14 -3.53
C ALA A 107 -4.49 -5.67 -3.85
N LEU A 108 -3.67 -5.05 -4.72
CA LEU A 108 -3.85 -3.66 -5.13
C LEU A 108 -5.16 -3.47 -5.90
N VAL A 109 -5.47 -4.35 -6.87
CA VAL A 109 -6.74 -4.34 -7.62
C VAL A 109 -7.92 -4.45 -6.66
N ALA A 110 -7.91 -5.45 -5.78
CA ALA A 110 -9.01 -5.70 -4.85
C ALA A 110 -9.28 -4.51 -3.91
N ILE A 111 -8.22 -3.83 -3.43
CA ILE A 111 -8.38 -2.64 -2.56
C ILE A 111 -8.75 -1.40 -3.36
N THR A 112 -8.31 -1.27 -4.61
CA THR A 112 -8.78 -0.21 -5.51
C THR A 112 -10.29 -0.31 -5.71
N ASP A 113 -10.81 -1.48 -6.05
CA ASP A 113 -12.24 -1.73 -6.24
C ASP A 113 -13.03 -1.50 -4.95
N HIS A 114 -12.52 -2.01 -3.82
CA HIS A 114 -13.13 -1.80 -2.51
C HIS A 114 -13.22 -0.31 -2.14
N ALA A 115 -12.13 0.44 -2.34
CA ALA A 115 -12.09 1.87 -2.00
C ALA A 115 -13.08 2.69 -2.85
N ILE A 116 -13.17 2.41 -4.16
CA ILE A 116 -14.12 3.04 -5.07
C ILE A 116 -15.56 2.75 -4.64
N ALA A 117 -15.86 1.46 -4.39
CA ALA A 117 -17.20 1.03 -4.03
C ALA A 117 -17.70 1.58 -2.69
N THR A 118 -16.80 1.82 -1.73
CA THR A 118 -17.16 2.22 -0.35
C THR A 118 -17.06 3.71 -0.07
N HIS A 119 -16.32 4.48 -0.90
CA HIS A 119 -16.02 5.89 -0.59
C HIS A 119 -16.35 6.88 -1.72
N ALA A 120 -17.11 6.46 -2.73
CA ALA A 120 -17.49 7.32 -3.86
C ALA A 120 -16.28 8.04 -4.50
N LEU A 121 -15.15 7.34 -4.62
CA LEU A 121 -13.95 7.88 -5.22
C LEU A 121 -14.04 7.84 -6.74
N THR A 122 -13.56 8.89 -7.39
CA THR A 122 -13.39 8.93 -8.85
C THR A 122 -11.93 8.72 -9.26
N ARG A 123 -11.00 8.79 -8.29
CA ARG A 123 -9.57 8.72 -8.54
C ARG A 123 -8.82 8.10 -7.37
N ILE A 124 -7.92 7.16 -7.66
CA ILE A 124 -6.94 6.64 -6.70
C ILE A 124 -5.55 6.79 -7.33
N TYR A 125 -4.59 7.32 -6.57
CA TYR A 125 -3.23 7.53 -7.07
C TYR A 125 -2.19 6.96 -6.13
N ALA A 126 -1.00 6.69 -6.66
CA ALA A 126 0.17 6.21 -5.93
C ALA A 126 1.42 7.00 -6.33
N LEU A 127 2.34 7.17 -5.39
CA LEU A 127 3.57 7.94 -5.55
C LEU A 127 4.83 7.08 -5.24
N PRO A 128 5.13 6.05 -6.05
CA PRO A 128 6.38 5.31 -5.89
C PRO A 128 7.59 6.20 -6.15
N PHE A 129 8.72 5.92 -5.49
CA PHE A 129 10.00 6.52 -5.87
C PHE A 129 10.37 6.09 -7.30
N ALA A 130 10.93 6.99 -8.08
CA ALA A 130 11.23 6.75 -9.51
C ALA A 130 12.17 5.55 -9.74
N GLY A 131 13.02 5.22 -8.77
CA GLY A 131 13.90 4.05 -8.80
C GLY A 131 13.19 2.72 -8.48
N ASN A 132 11.95 2.74 -8.00
CA ASN A 132 11.20 1.53 -7.63
C ASN A 132 10.45 0.94 -8.85
N ALA A 133 11.21 0.41 -9.82
CA ALA A 133 10.64 -0.19 -11.02
C ALA A 133 9.69 -1.37 -10.74
N ALA A 134 9.87 -2.08 -9.62
CA ALA A 134 8.98 -3.18 -9.24
C ALA A 134 7.58 -2.66 -8.90
N SER A 135 7.49 -1.58 -8.09
CA SER A 135 6.20 -0.95 -7.77
C SER A 135 5.54 -0.35 -9.01
N CYS A 136 6.30 0.29 -9.90
CA CYS A 136 5.75 0.81 -11.16
C CYS A 136 5.07 -0.31 -11.99
N ARG A 137 5.73 -1.46 -12.13
CA ARG A 137 5.15 -2.61 -12.84
C ARG A 137 3.89 -3.18 -12.16
N VAL A 138 3.84 -3.17 -10.82
CA VAL A 138 2.63 -3.59 -10.09
C VAL A 138 1.47 -2.64 -10.39
N LEU A 139 1.71 -1.32 -10.34
CA LEU A 139 0.72 -0.29 -10.64
C LEU A 139 0.20 -0.41 -12.08
N GLU A 140 1.09 -0.53 -13.06
CA GLU A 140 0.73 -0.70 -14.48
C GLU A 140 -0.13 -1.95 -14.70
N LYS A 141 0.24 -3.09 -14.09
CA LYS A 141 -0.54 -4.33 -14.17
C LYS A 141 -1.90 -4.24 -13.47
N ALA A 142 -2.01 -3.38 -12.46
CA ALA A 142 -3.27 -3.10 -11.76
C ALA A 142 -4.14 -2.04 -12.48
N GLY A 143 -3.75 -1.59 -13.68
CA GLY A 143 -4.52 -0.64 -14.47
C GLY A 143 -4.27 0.83 -14.15
N TYR A 144 -3.25 1.14 -13.36
CA TYR A 144 -2.84 2.53 -13.10
C TYR A 144 -2.02 3.07 -14.26
N VAL A 145 -2.26 4.31 -14.63
CA VAL A 145 -1.56 5.01 -15.72
C VAL A 145 -0.60 6.03 -15.14
N LEU A 146 0.61 6.11 -15.70
CA LEU A 146 1.59 7.14 -15.36
C LEU A 146 1.10 8.51 -15.85
N GLU A 147 0.94 9.46 -14.94
CA GLU A 147 0.51 10.83 -15.24
C GLU A 147 1.64 11.85 -15.22
N GLY A 148 2.69 11.56 -14.46
CA GLY A 148 3.79 12.53 -14.37
C GLY A 148 4.95 12.08 -13.49
N ARG A 149 6.02 12.87 -13.57
CA ARG A 149 7.23 12.74 -12.75
C ARG A 149 7.40 13.98 -11.89
N LEU A 150 7.35 13.81 -10.60
CA LEU A 150 7.58 14.84 -9.59
C LEU A 150 9.08 14.90 -9.30
N ARG A 151 9.76 15.83 -9.93
CA ARG A 151 11.23 15.93 -9.82
C ARG A 151 11.63 16.43 -8.44
N ARG A 152 12.62 15.76 -7.81
CA ARG A 152 13.21 16.11 -6.51
C ARG A 152 12.17 16.30 -5.40
N SER A 153 11.10 15.52 -5.45
CA SER A 153 9.91 15.66 -4.59
C SER A 153 10.02 14.92 -3.26
N ALA A 154 11.03 14.08 -3.08
CA ALA A 154 11.23 13.30 -1.86
C ALA A 154 12.70 13.21 -1.48
N ILE A 155 12.95 12.91 -0.20
CA ILE A 155 14.26 12.52 0.32
C ILE A 155 14.12 11.16 0.98
N LYS A 156 15.02 10.21 0.67
CA LYS A 156 15.08 8.91 1.33
C LYS A 156 16.52 8.57 1.64
N ASN A 157 16.79 8.19 2.90
CA ASN A 157 18.14 7.89 3.36
C ASN A 157 19.18 8.95 2.95
N GLY A 158 18.81 10.22 3.09
CA GLY A 158 19.67 11.38 2.73
C GLY A 158 19.79 11.67 1.24
N VAL A 159 19.18 10.87 0.36
CA VAL A 159 19.23 11.04 -1.09
C VAL A 159 17.93 11.67 -1.59
N ILE A 160 18.06 12.81 -2.27
CA ILE A 160 16.93 13.46 -2.94
C ILE A 160 16.56 12.62 -4.17
N THR A 161 15.29 12.28 -4.30
CA THR A 161 14.77 11.43 -5.36
C THR A 161 13.51 12.01 -5.98
N ASP A 162 13.19 11.55 -7.18
CA ASP A 162 11.93 11.84 -7.85
C ASP A 162 10.87 10.82 -7.43
N GLN A 163 9.61 11.22 -7.55
CA GLN A 163 8.46 10.30 -7.46
C GLN A 163 7.76 10.24 -8.83
N LEU A 164 7.16 9.09 -9.11
CA LEU A 164 6.27 8.93 -10.26
C LEU A 164 4.83 8.95 -9.75
N GLN A 165 3.96 9.69 -10.44
CA GLN A 165 2.55 9.74 -10.11
C GLN A 165 1.79 8.81 -11.05
N TYR A 166 1.26 7.73 -10.49
CA TYR A 166 0.36 6.82 -11.18
C TYR A 166 -1.07 7.01 -10.66
N ALA A 167 -2.07 6.91 -11.53
CA ALA A 167 -3.46 6.99 -11.11
C ALA A 167 -4.34 5.97 -11.82
N PHE A 168 -5.33 5.50 -11.08
CA PHE A 168 -6.53 4.83 -11.56
C PHE A 168 -7.68 5.82 -11.51
N VAL A 169 -8.28 6.10 -12.64
CA VAL A 169 -9.42 7.02 -12.77
C VAL A 169 -10.63 6.22 -13.16
N VAL A 170 -11.71 6.37 -12.40
CA VAL A 170 -12.98 5.73 -12.72
C VAL A 170 -13.53 6.38 -14.00
N PRO A 171 -13.88 5.59 -15.03
CA PRO A 171 -14.47 6.14 -16.24
C PRO A 171 -15.77 6.90 -15.93
N ASP A 172 -16.00 8.00 -16.62
CA ASP A 172 -17.27 8.70 -16.53
C ASP A 172 -18.41 7.73 -16.94
N THR A 173 -19.42 7.64 -16.09
CA THR A 173 -20.65 6.93 -16.45
C THR A 173 -21.38 7.78 -17.49
N VAL A 174 -21.36 7.32 -18.75
CA VAL A 174 -22.12 7.94 -19.85
C VAL A 174 -23.61 7.73 -19.61
#